data_0b2fd68e4b657fcf8285657540359e47
#
_entry.id   0b2fd68e4b657fcf8285657540359e47
#
_cell.length_a   1.000
_cell.length_b   1.000
_cell.length_c   1.000
_cell.angle_alpha   90.00
_cell.angle_beta   90.00
_cell.angle_gamma   90.00
#
_symmetry.space_group_name_H-M   'P 1'
#
loop_
_entity.id
_entity.type
_entity.pdbx_description
1 polymer ?
#
loop_
_entity_poly.entity_id
_entity_poly.type
_entity_poly.pdbx_seq_one_letter_code
_entity_poly.pdbx_strand_id
1 'polypeptide(L)'
;MKASIITIGDEILIGQIVDTNSVSIARKLNSIGIIVAEKLSIGDSAEAITTTLSEAMAKHDVVIVTGGLGPTKDDITKFTLAKIFNCDMRYDEREAEHICQLLARRGIAFTELNRSQALLPECCTTLHNAHGTAPGMWFDTPKGGALVSLPGVPFEMEHLMDDIVIPRLKARYELHDIVHRTLITRGIPESILAERISAWEDGLPDYLHLAYLPAPNIVRLRLSAYDIERESAEREIERQFDLLHNLIGDNIVGFEGATVEQLVHDILCERGLKLAVAESCTGGTIASRFTAIPGASQYFMAGVVSYSNESKCDLLGVSPEDIERYGAVSESVALQMAEGVRHVAKADYAIATTGIAGPAGGSAEKPVGTVWMAIATPSGSRAVMRNSGTDRSQIINRASAYAIEMLYEELRKGDK
;
A
#
# COMPACT_ATOMS: atom_id res chain seq x y z
N MET A 1 -11.03 18.05 -13.57
CA MET A 1 -9.91 17.71 -14.48
C MET A 1 -9.69 16.21 -14.49
N LYS A 2 -9.44 15.60 -15.67
CA LYS A 2 -9.27 14.14 -15.81
C LYS A 2 -7.89 13.78 -16.36
N ALA A 3 -7.31 12.71 -15.80
CA ALA A 3 -6.02 12.18 -16.21
C ALA A 3 -6.12 10.73 -16.69
N SER A 4 -5.20 10.34 -17.59
CA SER A 4 -4.88 8.96 -17.93
C SER A 4 -3.45 8.64 -17.45
N ILE A 5 -3.23 7.43 -16.92
CA ILE A 5 -1.92 6.92 -16.55
C ILE A 5 -1.60 5.74 -17.46
N ILE A 6 -0.44 5.79 -18.11
CA ILE A 6 0.00 4.76 -19.06
C ILE A 6 1.36 4.23 -18.60
N THR A 7 1.41 2.93 -18.35
CA THR A 7 2.64 2.25 -17.97
C THR A 7 3.15 1.45 -19.17
N ILE A 8 4.40 1.66 -19.55
CA ILE A 8 5.04 0.99 -20.68
C ILE A 8 6.04 -0.03 -20.13
N GLY A 9 5.89 -1.30 -20.53
CA GLY A 9 6.78 -2.38 -20.15
C GLY A 9 6.15 -3.75 -20.36
N ASP A 10 6.78 -4.60 -21.15
CA ASP A 10 6.35 -5.96 -21.41
C ASP A 10 6.33 -6.82 -20.14
N GLU A 11 7.22 -6.57 -19.18
CA GLU A 11 7.30 -7.26 -17.88
C GLU A 11 6.05 -7.05 -17.02
N ILE A 12 5.35 -5.93 -17.21
CA ILE A 12 4.08 -5.66 -16.55
C ILE A 12 2.96 -6.44 -17.21
N LEU A 13 2.93 -6.48 -18.56
CA LEU A 13 1.91 -7.20 -19.32
C LEU A 13 1.95 -8.70 -19.09
N ILE A 14 3.14 -9.29 -18.96
CA ILE A 14 3.30 -10.71 -18.65
C ILE A 14 3.16 -11.04 -17.16
N GLY A 15 2.95 -10.02 -16.30
CA GLY A 15 2.78 -10.18 -14.86
C GLY A 15 4.06 -10.53 -14.09
N GLN A 16 5.23 -10.24 -14.65
CA GLN A 16 6.52 -10.49 -14.01
C GLN A 16 6.76 -9.51 -12.85
N ILE A 17 6.30 -8.27 -12.98
CA ILE A 17 6.33 -7.26 -11.93
C ILE A 17 4.94 -6.64 -11.74
N VAL A 18 4.70 -6.12 -10.53
CA VAL A 18 3.47 -5.40 -10.22
C VAL A 18 3.65 -3.92 -10.55
N ASP A 19 2.70 -3.32 -11.25
CA ASP A 19 2.67 -1.88 -11.53
C ASP A 19 2.40 -1.06 -10.27
N THR A 20 3.46 -0.74 -9.54
CA THR A 20 3.41 0.14 -8.37
C THR A 20 3.42 1.63 -8.76
N ASN A 21 4.00 1.96 -9.92
CA ASN A 21 4.09 3.34 -10.40
C ASN A 21 2.72 3.96 -10.64
N SER A 22 1.84 3.26 -11.36
CA SER A 22 0.50 3.78 -11.62
C SER A 22 -0.32 3.99 -10.34
N VAL A 23 -0.08 3.18 -9.30
CA VAL A 23 -0.73 3.35 -8.00
C VAL A 23 -0.22 4.61 -7.29
N SER A 24 1.11 4.81 -7.25
CA SER A 24 1.73 5.99 -6.65
C SER A 24 1.31 7.28 -7.37
N ILE A 25 1.38 7.31 -8.70
CA ILE A 25 0.95 8.43 -9.54
C ILE A 25 -0.53 8.76 -9.30
N ALA A 26 -1.41 7.76 -9.27
CA ALA A 26 -2.84 7.96 -9.05
C ALA A 26 -3.12 8.62 -7.69
N ARG A 27 -2.46 8.18 -6.62
CA ARG A 27 -2.59 8.78 -5.29
C ARG A 27 -2.16 10.25 -5.29
N LYS A 28 -1.02 10.56 -5.92
CA LYS A 28 -0.48 11.93 -6.01
C LYS A 28 -1.40 12.85 -6.84
N LEU A 29 -1.92 12.40 -7.97
CA LEU A 29 -2.88 13.15 -8.77
C LEU A 29 -4.19 13.41 -8.02
N ASN A 30 -4.75 12.40 -7.37
CA ASN A 30 -5.95 12.54 -6.55
C ASN A 30 -5.75 13.53 -5.38
N SER A 31 -4.55 13.53 -4.76
CA SER A 31 -4.27 14.47 -3.66
C SER A 31 -4.31 15.95 -4.05
N ILE A 32 -4.27 16.24 -5.35
CA ILE A 32 -4.34 17.62 -5.90
C ILE A 32 -5.62 17.87 -6.71
N GLY A 33 -6.62 17.00 -6.61
CA GLY A 33 -7.91 17.22 -7.28
C GLY A 33 -7.99 16.75 -8.74
N ILE A 34 -7.01 15.97 -9.24
CA ILE A 34 -7.05 15.40 -10.59
C ILE A 34 -7.60 13.98 -10.53
N ILE A 35 -8.74 13.76 -11.20
CA ILE A 35 -9.41 12.46 -11.26
C ILE A 35 -8.69 11.57 -12.28
N VAL A 36 -8.18 10.44 -11.86
CA VAL A 36 -7.66 9.41 -12.77
C VAL A 36 -8.82 8.66 -13.39
N ALA A 37 -9.07 8.91 -14.68
CA ALA A 37 -10.18 8.34 -15.42
C ALA A 37 -9.86 6.93 -15.97
N GLU A 38 -8.59 6.67 -16.32
CA GLU A 38 -8.15 5.37 -16.79
C GLU A 38 -6.68 5.10 -16.45
N LYS A 39 -6.35 3.82 -16.35
CA LYS A 39 -5.00 3.29 -16.19
C LYS A 39 -4.80 2.21 -17.23
N LEU A 40 -3.73 2.30 -18.01
CA LEU A 40 -3.42 1.37 -19.10
C LEU A 40 -1.99 0.87 -18.94
N SER A 41 -1.78 -0.41 -19.23
CA SER A 41 -0.45 -0.98 -19.40
C SER A 41 -0.29 -1.43 -20.84
N ILE A 42 0.80 -1.02 -21.48
CA ILE A 42 1.09 -1.32 -22.89
C ILE A 42 2.50 -1.86 -23.05
N GLY A 43 2.74 -2.58 -24.15
CA GLY A 43 4.05 -3.09 -24.51
C GLY A 43 4.97 -2.01 -25.10
N ASP A 44 6.26 -2.35 -25.21
CA ASP A 44 7.35 -1.50 -25.71
C ASP A 44 7.36 -1.44 -27.24
N SER A 45 6.22 -1.18 -27.89
CA SER A 45 6.16 -1.00 -29.35
C SER A 45 5.75 0.42 -29.74
N ALA A 46 6.39 0.95 -30.79
CA ALA A 46 6.11 2.30 -31.26
C ALA A 46 4.64 2.48 -31.69
N GLU A 47 4.02 1.45 -32.22
CA GLU A 47 2.61 1.45 -32.63
C GLU A 47 1.68 1.55 -31.41
N ALA A 48 1.88 0.69 -30.40
CA ALA A 48 1.09 0.71 -29.17
C ALA A 48 1.22 2.06 -28.45
N ILE A 49 2.45 2.57 -28.32
CA ILE A 49 2.73 3.87 -27.71
C ILE A 49 2.03 4.99 -28.47
N THR A 50 2.19 5.04 -29.80
CA THR A 50 1.61 6.12 -30.63
C THR A 50 0.09 6.12 -30.55
N THR A 51 -0.54 4.97 -30.72
CA THR A 51 -2.01 4.85 -30.70
C THR A 51 -2.56 5.22 -29.34
N THR A 52 -2.04 4.61 -28.26
CA THR A 52 -2.55 4.83 -26.92
C THR A 52 -2.37 6.26 -26.45
N LEU A 53 -1.20 6.86 -26.68
CA LEU A 53 -0.94 8.24 -26.26
C LEU A 53 -1.78 9.25 -27.05
N SER A 54 -1.98 9.04 -28.35
CA SER A 54 -2.81 9.89 -29.18
C SER A 54 -4.28 9.87 -28.73
N GLU A 55 -4.80 8.69 -28.41
CA GLU A 55 -6.16 8.54 -27.88
C GLU A 55 -6.29 9.16 -26.47
N ALA A 56 -5.33 8.93 -25.59
CA ALA A 56 -5.34 9.49 -24.25
C ALA A 56 -5.30 11.03 -24.25
N MET A 57 -4.43 11.64 -25.06
CA MET A 57 -4.38 13.09 -25.23
C MET A 57 -5.65 13.68 -25.86
N ALA A 58 -6.36 12.88 -26.66
CA ALA A 58 -7.64 13.30 -27.22
C ALA A 58 -8.78 13.30 -26.18
N LYS A 59 -8.70 12.45 -25.14
CA LYS A 59 -9.77 12.24 -24.14
C LYS A 59 -9.53 12.98 -22.83
N HIS A 60 -8.26 13.16 -22.43
CA HIS A 60 -7.90 13.62 -21.08
C HIS A 60 -7.06 14.90 -21.10
N ASP A 61 -7.16 15.65 -20.02
CA ASP A 61 -6.45 16.91 -19.83
C ASP A 61 -4.97 16.69 -19.49
N VAL A 62 -4.69 15.61 -18.75
CA VAL A 62 -3.35 15.21 -18.29
C VAL A 62 -3.10 13.76 -18.65
N VAL A 63 -1.98 13.47 -19.27
CA VAL A 63 -1.51 12.11 -19.58
C VAL A 63 -0.16 11.90 -18.90
N ILE A 64 -0.08 10.94 -17.97
CA ILE A 64 1.18 10.56 -17.34
C ILE A 64 1.62 9.22 -17.91
N VAL A 65 2.85 9.19 -18.42
CA VAL A 65 3.48 7.97 -18.96
C VAL A 65 4.66 7.59 -18.09
N THR A 66 4.83 6.33 -17.77
CA THR A 66 6.01 5.83 -17.05
C THR A 66 6.56 4.59 -17.71
N GLY A 67 7.88 4.54 -17.93
CA GLY A 67 8.60 3.44 -18.56
C GLY A 67 9.23 3.78 -19.91
N GLY A 68 10.13 2.91 -20.38
CA GLY A 68 10.79 2.99 -21.69
C GLY A 68 11.72 4.19 -21.89
N LEU A 69 12.32 4.74 -20.81
CA LEU A 69 13.27 5.87 -20.86
C LEU A 69 14.74 5.47 -20.56
N GLY A 70 15.02 4.20 -20.39
CA GLY A 70 16.36 3.69 -20.15
C GLY A 70 17.29 3.82 -21.38
N PRO A 71 18.52 3.29 -21.28
CA PRO A 71 19.50 3.37 -22.35
C PRO A 71 19.45 2.20 -23.33
N THR A 72 18.57 1.21 -23.13
CA THR A 72 18.54 -0.02 -23.91
C THR A 72 17.77 0.14 -25.23
N LYS A 73 17.83 -0.85 -26.12
CA LYS A 73 17.23 -0.74 -27.47
C LYS A 73 15.70 -0.80 -27.46
N ASP A 74 15.12 -1.36 -26.42
CA ASP A 74 13.70 -1.43 -26.12
C ASP A 74 13.15 -0.12 -25.53
N ASP A 75 14.03 0.76 -25.03
CA ASP A 75 13.65 2.08 -24.50
C ASP A 75 13.37 3.08 -25.64
N ILE A 76 12.23 2.93 -26.30
CA ILE A 76 11.88 3.70 -27.49
C ILE A 76 10.93 4.87 -27.21
N THR A 77 10.46 5.02 -25.99
CA THR A 77 9.39 5.99 -25.62
C THR A 77 9.73 7.40 -26.04
N LYS A 78 10.93 7.91 -25.74
CA LYS A 78 11.31 9.30 -26.10
C LYS A 78 11.36 9.57 -27.60
N PHE A 79 11.82 8.59 -28.39
CA PHE A 79 11.86 8.71 -29.86
C PHE A 79 10.46 8.65 -30.47
N THR A 80 9.57 7.85 -29.86
CA THR A 80 8.17 7.77 -30.27
C THR A 80 7.45 9.07 -29.93
N LEU A 81 7.71 9.65 -28.75
CA LEU A 81 7.17 10.96 -28.37
C LEU A 81 7.63 12.07 -29.32
N ALA A 82 8.91 12.13 -29.72
CA ALA A 82 9.37 13.09 -30.71
C ALA A 82 8.59 12.99 -32.03
N LYS A 83 8.29 11.77 -32.48
CA LYS A 83 7.47 11.55 -33.69
C LYS A 83 6.02 11.99 -33.49
N ILE A 84 5.39 11.67 -32.36
CA ILE A 84 4.00 12.08 -32.05
C ILE A 84 3.89 13.60 -32.05
N PHE A 85 4.84 14.31 -31.48
CA PHE A 85 4.88 15.77 -31.41
C PHE A 85 5.54 16.44 -32.61
N ASN A 86 5.95 15.65 -33.61
CA ASN A 86 6.60 16.10 -34.83
C ASN A 86 7.76 17.08 -34.59
N CYS A 87 8.71 16.70 -33.75
CA CYS A 87 9.90 17.49 -33.44
C CYS A 87 11.16 16.65 -33.52
N ASP A 88 12.30 17.32 -33.72
CA ASP A 88 13.61 16.69 -33.74
C ASP A 88 14.12 16.39 -32.33
N MET A 89 15.24 15.68 -32.25
CA MET A 89 15.93 15.37 -31.00
C MET A 89 17.07 16.37 -30.78
N ARG A 90 17.19 16.91 -29.58
CA ARG A 90 18.32 17.74 -29.15
C ARG A 90 19.16 17.02 -28.11
N TYR A 91 20.47 17.28 -28.14
CA TYR A 91 21.35 16.84 -27.06
C TYR A 91 21.36 17.87 -25.95
N ASP A 92 21.06 17.42 -24.73
CA ASP A 92 21.03 18.28 -23.55
C ASP A 92 22.36 18.10 -22.78
N GLU A 93 23.26 19.08 -22.93
CA GLU A 93 24.59 19.02 -22.30
C GLU A 93 24.53 19.00 -20.78
N ARG A 94 23.55 19.68 -20.18
CA ARG A 94 23.36 19.71 -18.74
C ARG A 94 22.97 18.35 -18.19
N GLU A 95 22.04 17.67 -18.85
CA GLU A 95 21.65 16.31 -18.47
C GLU A 95 22.81 15.32 -18.73
N ALA A 96 23.56 15.47 -19.79
CA ALA A 96 24.75 14.65 -20.08
C ALA A 96 25.82 14.79 -18.99
N GLU A 97 26.09 16.03 -18.55
CA GLU A 97 27.02 16.29 -17.46
C GLU A 97 26.56 15.67 -16.15
N HIS A 98 25.26 15.82 -15.80
CA HIS A 98 24.66 15.21 -14.63
C HIS A 98 24.81 13.69 -14.65
N ILE A 99 24.43 13.04 -15.76
CA ILE A 99 24.56 11.58 -15.93
C ILE A 99 26.01 11.13 -15.76
N CYS A 100 26.95 11.86 -16.39
CA CYS A 100 28.39 11.58 -16.26
C CYS A 100 28.85 11.65 -14.80
N GLN A 101 28.49 12.69 -14.06
CA GLN A 101 28.83 12.85 -12.65
C GLN A 101 28.19 11.76 -11.77
N LEU A 102 26.94 11.41 -12.03
CA LEU A 102 26.22 10.37 -11.27
C LEU A 102 26.88 9.00 -11.45
N LEU A 103 27.24 8.64 -12.69
CA LEU A 103 27.92 7.39 -13.02
C LEU A 103 29.35 7.35 -12.44
N ALA A 104 30.08 8.47 -12.51
CA ALA A 104 31.42 8.57 -11.95
C ALA A 104 31.42 8.33 -10.43
N ARG A 105 30.43 8.85 -9.68
CA ARG A 105 30.26 8.58 -8.24
C ARG A 105 30.05 7.09 -7.92
N ARG A 106 29.51 6.33 -8.88
CA ARG A 106 29.28 4.87 -8.77
C ARG A 106 30.43 4.05 -9.36
N GLY A 107 31.50 4.68 -9.85
CA GLY A 107 32.64 4.01 -10.52
C GLY A 107 32.28 3.41 -11.87
N ILE A 108 31.23 3.90 -12.54
CA ILE A 108 30.73 3.43 -13.83
C ILE A 108 31.23 4.39 -14.93
N ALA A 109 31.78 3.84 -16.03
CA ALA A 109 32.20 4.63 -17.16
C ALA A 109 31.00 5.24 -17.93
N PHE A 110 31.16 6.50 -18.38
CA PHE A 110 30.17 7.15 -19.23
C PHE A 110 30.34 6.67 -20.69
N THR A 111 29.42 5.88 -21.17
CA THR A 111 29.44 5.25 -22.50
C THR A 111 28.54 5.99 -23.50
N GLU A 112 28.62 5.66 -24.80
CA GLU A 112 27.69 6.20 -25.81
C GLU A 112 26.24 5.84 -25.51
N LEU A 113 25.98 4.68 -24.88
CA LEU A 113 24.64 4.30 -24.41
C LEU A 113 24.12 5.29 -23.35
N ASN A 114 24.97 5.67 -22.39
CA ASN A 114 24.59 6.66 -21.38
C ASN A 114 24.46 8.06 -22.00
N ARG A 115 25.29 8.41 -22.98
CA ARG A 115 25.19 9.67 -23.72
C ARG A 115 23.84 9.80 -24.42
N SER A 116 23.32 8.69 -24.96
CA SER A 116 22.02 8.69 -25.64
C SER A 116 20.86 9.05 -24.69
N GLN A 117 21.01 8.90 -23.38
CA GLN A 117 19.97 9.29 -22.42
C GLN A 117 19.76 10.81 -22.35
N ALA A 118 20.81 11.59 -22.66
CA ALA A 118 20.73 13.04 -22.75
C ALA A 118 20.18 13.55 -24.10
N LEU A 119 19.84 12.65 -25.04
CA LEU A 119 19.17 13.00 -26.29
C LEU A 119 17.66 13.05 -26.04
N LEU A 120 17.07 14.24 -26.12
CA LEU A 120 15.67 14.53 -25.76
C LEU A 120 14.93 15.20 -26.90
N PRO A 121 13.58 15.05 -27.02
CA PRO A 121 12.79 15.79 -27.99
C PRO A 121 12.92 17.31 -27.79
N GLU A 122 13.14 18.07 -28.86
CA GLU A 122 13.30 19.54 -28.78
C GLU A 122 12.06 20.23 -28.21
N CYS A 123 10.88 19.69 -28.51
CA CYS A 123 9.59 20.26 -28.14
C CYS A 123 9.20 19.99 -26.67
N CYS A 124 9.98 19.22 -25.92
CA CYS A 124 9.70 18.98 -24.50
C CYS A 124 10.40 19.98 -23.59
N THR A 125 9.79 20.23 -22.44
CA THR A 125 10.50 20.76 -21.28
C THR A 125 11.16 19.59 -20.53
N THR A 126 12.47 19.60 -20.39
CA THR A 126 13.22 18.60 -19.64
C THR A 126 12.86 18.70 -18.14
N LEU A 127 12.53 17.58 -17.53
CA LEU A 127 12.35 17.45 -16.09
C LEU A 127 13.60 16.78 -15.53
N HIS A 128 14.43 17.59 -14.87
CA HIS A 128 15.73 17.14 -14.35
C HIS A 128 15.57 16.05 -13.29
N ASN A 129 16.16 14.88 -13.52
CA ASN A 129 16.13 13.76 -12.59
C ASN A 129 17.39 13.78 -11.70
N ALA A 130 17.30 14.39 -10.53
CA ALA A 130 18.43 14.46 -9.59
C ALA A 130 18.86 13.08 -9.02
N HIS A 131 18.02 12.07 -9.14
CA HIS A 131 18.20 10.76 -8.49
C HIS A 131 18.58 9.63 -9.46
N GLY A 132 18.49 9.86 -10.77
CA GLY A 132 18.72 8.85 -11.78
C GLY A 132 19.31 9.39 -13.09
N THR A 133 19.45 8.51 -14.07
CA THR A 133 20.06 8.83 -15.37
C THR A 133 19.04 9.09 -16.48
N ALA A 134 17.74 8.87 -16.23
CA ALA A 134 16.69 9.08 -17.19
C ALA A 134 15.91 10.36 -16.83
N PRO A 135 16.12 11.49 -17.52
CA PRO A 135 15.33 12.70 -17.29
C PRO A 135 13.87 12.47 -17.67
N GLY A 136 12.96 13.10 -16.94
CA GLY A 136 11.56 13.17 -17.34
C GLY A 136 11.35 14.22 -18.43
N MET A 137 10.18 14.18 -19.06
CA MET A 137 9.82 15.08 -20.15
C MET A 137 8.39 15.58 -19.99
N TRP A 138 8.19 16.88 -20.21
CA TRP A 138 6.88 17.51 -20.23
C TRP A 138 6.57 18.07 -21.61
N PHE A 139 5.42 17.71 -22.14
CA PHE A 139 4.91 18.20 -23.41
C PHE A 139 3.58 18.92 -23.20
N ASP A 140 3.41 20.06 -23.87
CA ASP A 140 2.13 20.71 -23.98
C ASP A 140 1.32 20.06 -25.10
N THR A 141 0.09 19.61 -24.79
CA THR A 141 -0.74 18.98 -25.80
C THR A 141 -1.48 20.02 -26.66
N PRO A 142 -1.90 19.69 -27.89
CA PRO A 142 -2.62 20.63 -28.77
C PRO A 142 -3.92 21.18 -28.17
N LYS A 143 -4.50 20.47 -27.21
CA LYS A 143 -5.73 20.89 -26.49
C LYS A 143 -5.47 21.75 -25.24
N GLY A 144 -4.23 22.14 -24.99
CA GLY A 144 -3.86 22.91 -23.80
C GLY A 144 -3.65 22.06 -22.55
N GLY A 145 -3.72 20.72 -22.66
CA GLY A 145 -3.39 19.76 -21.61
C GLY A 145 -1.89 19.53 -21.47
N ALA A 146 -1.51 18.49 -20.76
CA ALA A 146 -0.12 18.09 -20.57
C ALA A 146 0.08 16.58 -20.77
N LEU A 147 1.19 16.19 -21.43
CA LEU A 147 1.73 14.84 -21.39
C LEU A 147 3.05 14.87 -20.66
N VAL A 148 3.19 14.02 -19.64
CA VAL A 148 4.41 13.90 -18.82
C VAL A 148 4.93 12.49 -18.94
N SER A 149 6.18 12.35 -19.38
CA SER A 149 6.87 11.05 -19.46
C SER A 149 7.93 10.93 -18.36
N LEU A 150 7.87 9.83 -17.61
CA LEU A 150 8.65 9.58 -16.40
C LEU A 150 9.42 8.25 -16.49
N PRO A 151 10.54 8.11 -15.78
CA PRO A 151 11.27 6.84 -15.68
C PRO A 151 10.39 5.70 -15.13
N GLY A 152 10.72 4.46 -15.53
CA GLY A 152 10.10 3.25 -14.97
C GLY A 152 10.54 2.91 -13.54
N VAL A 153 11.74 3.38 -13.12
CA VAL A 153 12.25 3.15 -11.76
C VAL A 153 11.40 3.89 -10.72
N PRO A 154 10.74 3.19 -9.78
CA PRO A 154 9.77 3.80 -8.86
C PRO A 154 10.34 4.99 -8.07
N PHE A 155 11.53 4.83 -7.52
CA PHE A 155 12.19 5.87 -6.73
C PHE A 155 12.42 7.17 -7.54
N GLU A 156 12.87 7.05 -8.79
CA GLU A 156 13.09 8.19 -9.68
C GLU A 156 11.77 8.87 -10.07
N MET A 157 10.77 8.07 -10.41
CA MET A 157 9.44 8.52 -10.77
C MET A 157 8.77 9.29 -9.62
N GLU A 158 8.86 8.77 -8.40
CA GLU A 158 8.26 9.39 -7.21
C GLU A 158 8.83 10.78 -6.92
N HIS A 159 10.16 10.94 -6.99
CA HIS A 159 10.82 12.23 -6.80
C HIS A 159 10.45 13.24 -7.90
N LEU A 160 10.45 12.81 -9.17
CA LEU A 160 10.01 13.68 -10.26
C LEU A 160 8.55 14.12 -10.09
N MET A 161 7.68 13.22 -9.65
CA MET A 161 6.29 13.56 -9.36
C MET A 161 6.20 14.60 -8.23
N ASP A 162 6.86 14.37 -7.09
CA ASP A 162 6.73 15.21 -5.90
C ASP A 162 7.39 16.58 -6.07
N ASP A 163 8.60 16.59 -6.63
CA ASP A 163 9.44 17.80 -6.67
C ASP A 163 9.12 18.70 -7.86
N ILE A 164 8.60 18.12 -8.98
CA ILE A 164 8.43 18.87 -10.24
C ILE A 164 7.00 18.78 -10.79
N VAL A 165 6.47 17.56 -11.00
CA VAL A 165 5.22 17.40 -11.75
C VAL A 165 4.03 17.93 -10.97
N ILE A 166 3.87 17.53 -9.71
CA ILE A 166 2.76 17.96 -8.84
C ILE A 166 2.77 19.48 -8.63
N PRO A 167 3.91 20.13 -8.26
CA PRO A 167 3.96 21.59 -8.16
C PRO A 167 3.61 22.29 -9.47
N ARG A 168 4.09 21.78 -10.62
CA ARG A 168 3.81 22.38 -11.94
C ARG A 168 2.36 22.23 -12.35
N LEU A 169 1.71 21.09 -12.06
CA LEU A 169 0.28 20.89 -12.30
C LEU A 169 -0.56 21.86 -11.46
N LYS A 170 -0.24 22.03 -10.16
CA LYS A 170 -0.90 22.99 -9.27
C LYS A 170 -0.75 24.45 -9.75
N ALA A 171 0.42 24.81 -10.28
CA ALA A 171 0.67 26.16 -10.76
C ALA A 171 -0.02 26.45 -12.10
N ARG A 172 -0.27 25.40 -12.90
CA ARG A 172 -0.83 25.54 -14.24
C ARG A 172 -2.34 25.53 -14.27
N TYR A 173 -2.97 24.75 -13.40
CA TYR A 173 -4.41 24.47 -13.44
C TYR A 173 -5.10 24.91 -12.16
N GLU A 174 -6.30 25.45 -12.32
CA GLU A 174 -7.21 25.68 -11.21
C GLU A 174 -7.80 24.32 -10.77
N LEU A 175 -7.32 23.80 -9.66
CA LEU A 175 -7.68 22.48 -9.17
C LEU A 175 -8.58 22.61 -7.94
N HIS A 176 -9.68 21.85 -7.92
CA HIS A 176 -10.53 21.70 -6.75
C HIS A 176 -10.09 20.49 -5.96
N ASP A 177 -10.04 20.61 -4.64
CA ASP A 177 -9.65 19.51 -3.75
C ASP A 177 -10.61 18.33 -3.89
N ILE A 178 -10.06 17.12 -3.88
CA ILE A 178 -10.83 15.89 -3.67
C ILE A 178 -10.56 15.47 -2.23
N VAL A 179 -11.62 15.34 -1.44
CA VAL A 179 -11.52 14.89 -0.05
C VAL A 179 -12.03 13.45 0.05
N HIS A 180 -11.17 12.56 0.48
CA HIS A 180 -11.53 11.19 0.82
C HIS A 180 -11.44 11.00 2.33
N ARG A 181 -12.46 10.36 2.91
CA ARG A 181 -12.44 9.85 4.28
C ARG A 181 -13.04 8.45 4.27
N THR A 182 -12.46 7.56 5.02
CA THR A 182 -12.91 6.17 5.09
C THR A 182 -13.23 5.81 6.52
N LEU A 183 -14.41 5.24 6.73
CA LEU A 183 -14.85 4.65 7.97
C LEU A 183 -14.67 3.14 7.88
N ILE A 184 -14.13 2.53 8.94
CA ILE A 184 -13.87 1.10 9.00
C ILE A 184 -14.96 0.43 9.82
N THR A 185 -15.65 -0.57 9.23
CA THR A 185 -16.64 -1.38 9.92
C THR A 185 -16.17 -2.83 10.07
N ARG A 186 -16.65 -3.52 11.11
CA ARG A 186 -16.31 -4.90 11.43
C ARG A 186 -17.52 -5.68 11.91
N GLY A 187 -17.48 -7.01 11.71
CA GLY A 187 -18.49 -7.92 12.23
C GLY A 187 -19.85 -7.84 11.54
N ILE A 188 -19.91 -7.17 10.39
CA ILE A 188 -21.09 -7.07 9.54
C ILE A 188 -20.71 -7.41 8.08
N PRO A 189 -21.36 -8.38 7.44
CA PRO A 189 -21.16 -8.67 6.02
C PRO A 189 -21.55 -7.49 5.13
N GLU A 190 -20.86 -7.31 4.01
CA GLU A 190 -21.07 -6.20 3.07
C GLU A 190 -22.53 -6.06 2.64
N SER A 191 -23.20 -7.16 2.27
CA SER A 191 -24.59 -7.15 1.83
C SER A 191 -25.56 -6.66 2.92
N ILE A 192 -25.34 -7.09 4.16
CA ILE A 192 -26.16 -6.66 5.31
C ILE A 192 -25.88 -5.20 5.66
N LEU A 193 -24.60 -4.78 5.55
CA LEU A 193 -24.22 -3.40 5.76
C LEU A 193 -24.90 -2.49 4.73
N ALA A 194 -24.81 -2.83 3.44
CA ALA A 194 -25.43 -2.07 2.36
C ALA A 194 -26.95 -1.96 2.53
N GLU A 195 -27.63 -3.05 2.88
CA GLU A 195 -29.09 -3.03 3.17
C GLU A 195 -29.42 -2.09 4.35
N ARG A 196 -28.63 -2.15 5.42
CA ARG A 196 -28.86 -1.36 6.63
C ARG A 196 -28.68 0.14 6.42
N ILE A 197 -27.76 0.55 5.54
CA ILE A 197 -27.46 1.96 5.29
C ILE A 197 -28.05 2.49 3.97
N SER A 198 -28.82 1.70 3.21
CA SER A 198 -29.33 2.08 1.89
C SER A 198 -30.08 3.40 1.88
N ALA A 199 -31.00 3.63 2.82
CA ALA A 199 -31.77 4.88 2.91
C ALA A 199 -30.88 6.10 3.21
N TRP A 200 -29.78 5.91 3.93
CA TRP A 200 -28.79 6.95 4.17
C TRP A 200 -27.94 7.20 2.90
N GLU A 201 -27.54 6.14 2.20
CA GLU A 201 -26.79 6.22 0.95
C GLU A 201 -27.58 6.97 -0.12
N ASP A 202 -28.86 6.65 -0.30
CA ASP A 202 -29.77 7.32 -1.22
C ASP A 202 -29.99 8.83 -0.89
N GLY A 203 -29.75 9.21 0.36
CA GLY A 203 -29.85 10.60 0.84
C GLY A 203 -28.54 11.40 0.79
N LEU A 204 -27.46 10.84 0.25
CA LEU A 204 -26.19 11.56 0.13
C LEU A 204 -26.29 12.71 -0.88
N PRO A 205 -25.66 13.86 -0.61
CA PRO A 205 -25.51 14.93 -1.62
C PRO A 205 -24.80 14.45 -2.88
N ASP A 206 -25.17 14.99 -4.05
CA ASP A 206 -24.64 14.59 -5.37
C ASP A 206 -23.11 14.68 -5.48
N TYR A 207 -22.47 15.56 -4.70
CA TYR A 207 -21.02 15.72 -4.67
C TYR A 207 -20.30 14.71 -3.76
N LEU A 208 -21.05 13.90 -2.99
CA LEU A 208 -20.52 12.83 -2.15
C LEU A 208 -20.77 11.46 -2.78
N HIS A 209 -19.71 10.68 -2.92
CA HIS A 209 -19.80 9.33 -3.43
C HIS A 209 -19.31 8.32 -2.40
N LEU A 210 -20.14 7.29 -2.15
CA LEU A 210 -19.81 6.16 -1.30
C LEU A 210 -19.15 5.05 -2.11
N ALA A 211 -18.11 4.44 -1.53
CA ALA A 211 -17.53 3.19 -2.03
C ALA A 211 -17.38 2.17 -0.90
N TYR A 212 -17.83 0.94 -1.18
CA TYR A 212 -17.59 -0.22 -0.31
C TYR A 212 -16.26 -0.86 -0.68
N LEU A 213 -15.37 -1.04 0.27
CA LEU A 213 -14.03 -1.60 0.08
C LEU A 213 -13.87 -2.82 1.02
N PRO A 214 -14.36 -4.01 0.61
CA PRO A 214 -14.31 -5.19 1.46
C PRO A 214 -12.88 -5.73 1.62
N ALA A 215 -12.61 -6.22 2.83
CA ALA A 215 -11.42 -6.97 3.17
C ALA A 215 -11.80 -8.08 4.17
N PRO A 216 -10.95 -9.05 4.45
CA PRO A 216 -11.28 -10.10 5.41
C PRO A 216 -11.74 -9.53 6.75
N ASN A 217 -12.99 -9.83 7.15
CA ASN A 217 -13.70 -9.40 8.38
C ASN A 217 -13.98 -7.90 8.54
N ILE A 218 -13.65 -7.07 7.58
CA ILE A 218 -13.90 -5.64 7.62
C ILE A 218 -14.52 -5.17 6.30
N VAL A 219 -15.36 -4.15 6.37
CA VAL A 219 -15.78 -3.37 5.20
C VAL A 219 -15.41 -1.92 5.48
N ARG A 220 -14.67 -1.31 4.56
CA ARG A 220 -14.37 0.12 4.63
C ARG A 220 -15.40 0.87 3.79
N LEU A 221 -16.00 1.89 4.38
CA LEU A 221 -16.93 2.80 3.72
C LEU A 221 -16.18 4.10 3.42
N ARG A 222 -15.83 4.32 2.16
CA ARG A 222 -15.13 5.55 1.75
C ARG A 222 -16.12 6.56 1.19
N LEU A 223 -16.23 7.71 1.83
CA LEU A 223 -16.86 8.89 1.28
C LEU A 223 -15.82 9.73 0.53
N SER A 224 -16.17 10.15 -0.67
CA SER A 224 -15.33 10.97 -1.54
C SER A 224 -16.14 12.21 -1.96
N ALA A 225 -15.63 13.40 -1.63
CA ALA A 225 -16.22 14.67 -2.03
C ALA A 225 -15.46 15.24 -3.25
N TYR A 226 -16.19 15.66 -4.26
CA TYR A 226 -15.68 16.24 -5.49
C TYR A 226 -16.27 17.63 -5.72
N ASP A 227 -15.50 18.51 -6.36
CA ASP A 227 -15.93 19.83 -6.81
C ASP A 227 -16.51 20.73 -5.70
N ILE A 228 -16.02 20.59 -4.48
CA ILE A 228 -16.40 21.38 -3.30
C ILE A 228 -15.15 21.81 -2.54
N GLU A 229 -15.23 22.95 -1.84
CA GLU A 229 -14.18 23.44 -0.96
C GLU A 229 -13.86 22.45 0.16
N ARG A 230 -12.57 22.26 0.43
CA ARG A 230 -12.04 21.27 1.39
C ARG A 230 -12.72 21.31 2.76
N GLU A 231 -12.81 22.50 3.37
CA GLU A 231 -13.41 22.64 4.71
C GLU A 231 -14.90 22.27 4.73
N SER A 232 -15.61 22.61 3.65
CA SER A 232 -17.02 22.25 3.49
C SER A 232 -17.20 20.76 3.26
N ALA A 233 -16.32 20.14 2.47
CA ALA A 233 -16.27 18.70 2.26
C ALA A 233 -16.01 17.93 3.56
N GLU A 234 -15.00 18.36 4.32
CA GLU A 234 -14.64 17.72 5.59
C GLU A 234 -15.78 17.78 6.61
N ARG A 235 -16.40 18.95 6.79
CA ARG A 235 -17.57 19.11 7.67
C ARG A 235 -18.75 18.24 7.26
N GLU A 236 -19.04 18.16 5.96
CA GLU A 236 -20.16 17.33 5.50
C GLU A 236 -19.86 15.85 5.65
N ILE A 237 -18.63 15.40 5.37
CA ILE A 237 -18.24 14.00 5.59
C ILE A 237 -18.34 13.63 7.08
N GLU A 238 -17.88 14.50 7.99
CA GLU A 238 -18.04 14.29 9.44
C GLU A 238 -19.52 14.14 9.83
N ARG A 239 -20.36 15.05 9.36
CA ARG A 239 -21.82 14.97 9.59
C ARG A 239 -22.40 13.64 9.09
N GLN A 240 -21.97 13.17 7.93
CA GLN A 240 -22.44 11.90 7.37
C GLN A 240 -21.94 10.70 8.19
N PHE A 241 -20.73 10.74 8.72
CA PHE A 241 -20.22 9.70 9.62
C PHE A 241 -20.93 9.68 10.98
N ASP A 242 -21.35 10.82 11.50
CA ASP A 242 -22.18 10.89 12.71
C ASP A 242 -23.56 10.23 12.48
N LEU A 243 -24.16 10.43 11.31
CA LEU A 243 -25.40 9.75 10.94
C LEU A 243 -25.20 8.23 10.83
N LEU A 244 -24.08 7.79 10.21
CA LEU A 244 -23.73 6.36 10.16
C LEU A 244 -23.49 5.77 11.55
N HIS A 245 -22.91 6.54 12.48
CA HIS A 245 -22.72 6.08 13.85
C HIS A 245 -24.04 5.71 14.53
N ASN A 246 -25.12 6.43 14.26
CA ASN A 246 -26.45 6.11 14.79
C ASN A 246 -27.06 4.83 14.16
N LEU A 247 -26.64 4.46 12.94
CA LEU A 247 -27.17 3.29 12.22
C LEU A 247 -26.38 2.00 12.49
N ILE A 248 -25.05 2.12 12.58
CA ILE A 248 -24.12 0.98 12.62
C ILE A 248 -23.00 1.14 13.67
N GLY A 249 -23.18 2.00 14.70
CA GLY A 249 -22.13 2.37 15.65
C GLY A 249 -21.40 1.19 16.28
N ASP A 250 -22.12 0.12 16.64
CA ASP A 250 -21.53 -1.11 17.20
C ASP A 250 -20.55 -1.81 16.25
N ASN A 251 -20.68 -1.57 14.96
CA ASN A 251 -19.83 -2.13 13.92
C ASN A 251 -18.67 -1.20 13.53
N ILE A 252 -18.66 0.07 13.92
CA ILE A 252 -17.62 1.03 13.60
C ILE A 252 -16.41 0.78 14.50
N VAL A 253 -15.22 0.62 13.88
CA VAL A 253 -13.97 0.41 14.63
C VAL A 253 -12.98 1.57 14.49
N GLY A 254 -13.18 2.47 13.52
CA GLY A 254 -12.32 3.65 13.33
C GLY A 254 -12.45 4.29 11.96
N PHE A 255 -11.54 5.23 11.69
CA PHE A 255 -11.47 5.99 10.43
C PHE A 255 -10.19 5.68 9.66
N GLU A 256 -10.15 6.02 8.38
CA GLU A 256 -9.01 5.76 7.48
C GLU A 256 -7.73 6.47 7.92
N GLY A 257 -6.65 5.78 7.69
CA GLY A 257 -5.32 6.04 8.22
C GLY A 257 -5.00 5.09 9.37
N ALA A 258 -6.03 4.53 10.02
CA ALA A 258 -5.87 3.53 11.05
C ALA A 258 -6.15 2.14 10.47
N THR A 259 -5.11 1.47 10.00
CA THR A 259 -5.14 0.00 10.01
C THR A 259 -5.37 -0.44 11.44
N VAL A 260 -5.81 -1.68 11.67
CA VAL A 260 -5.93 -2.19 13.06
C VAL A 260 -4.59 -2.05 13.78
N GLU A 261 -3.48 -2.18 13.04
CA GLU A 261 -2.12 -1.96 13.53
C GLU A 261 -1.91 -0.51 14.00
N GLN A 262 -2.44 0.48 13.26
CA GLN A 262 -2.34 1.88 13.67
C GLN A 262 -3.17 2.17 14.92
N LEU A 263 -4.39 1.63 14.99
CA LEU A 263 -5.22 1.75 16.20
C LEU A 263 -4.55 1.15 17.44
N VAL A 264 -3.90 -0.02 17.26
CA VAL A 264 -3.10 -0.65 18.33
C VAL A 264 -1.90 0.24 18.68
N HIS A 265 -1.20 0.79 17.69
CA HIS A 265 -0.09 1.73 17.88
C HIS A 265 -0.52 2.92 18.74
N ASP A 266 -1.62 3.58 18.36
CA ASP A 266 -2.11 4.77 19.04
C ASP A 266 -2.43 4.48 20.51
N ILE A 267 -3.17 3.39 20.78
CA ILE A 267 -3.51 2.98 22.16
C ILE A 267 -2.26 2.63 22.97
N LEU A 268 -1.32 1.87 22.40
CA LEU A 268 -0.10 1.48 23.11
C LEU A 268 0.79 2.67 23.42
N CYS A 269 0.94 3.62 22.49
CA CYS A 269 1.69 4.84 22.69
C CYS A 269 1.04 5.74 23.74
N GLU A 270 -0.27 5.99 23.64
CA GLU A 270 -1.02 6.83 24.58
C GLU A 270 -0.94 6.31 26.01
N ARG A 271 -1.05 4.98 26.19
CA ARG A 271 -1.01 4.35 27.52
C ARG A 271 0.40 3.95 27.99
N GLY A 272 1.43 4.15 27.18
CA GLY A 272 2.81 3.79 27.50
C GLY A 272 3.04 2.28 27.62
N LEU A 273 2.16 1.46 27.02
CA LEU A 273 2.18 0.00 27.10
C LEU A 273 3.19 -0.59 26.12
N LYS A 274 3.71 -1.79 26.44
CA LYS A 274 4.72 -2.49 25.65
C LYS A 274 4.18 -3.78 25.06
N LEU A 275 4.57 -4.05 23.80
CA LEU A 275 4.15 -5.21 23.01
C LEU A 275 5.32 -6.09 22.62
N ALA A 276 5.14 -7.41 22.68
CA ALA A 276 6.03 -8.39 22.07
C ALA A 276 5.25 -9.40 21.22
N VAL A 277 5.91 -10.05 20.28
CA VAL A 277 5.27 -10.98 19.33
C VAL A 277 6.10 -12.26 19.22
N ALA A 278 5.44 -13.43 19.27
CA ALA A 278 6.03 -14.73 18.97
C ALA A 278 5.37 -15.36 17.74
N GLU A 279 6.13 -15.60 16.70
CA GLU A 279 5.61 -16.07 15.43
C GLU A 279 6.19 -17.43 15.05
N SER A 280 5.34 -18.32 14.55
CA SER A 280 5.75 -19.56 13.92
C SER A 280 5.30 -19.56 12.46
N CYS A 281 4.08 -19.99 12.16
CA CYS A 281 3.57 -20.07 10.78
C CYS A 281 3.44 -18.71 10.06
N THR A 282 3.35 -17.59 10.78
CA THR A 282 3.27 -16.23 10.22
C THR A 282 4.62 -15.62 9.86
N GLY A 283 5.72 -16.21 10.35
CA GLY A 283 7.08 -16.00 9.87
C GLY A 283 7.65 -14.58 9.98
N GLY A 284 7.18 -13.76 10.91
CA GLY A 284 7.59 -12.36 11.07
C GLY A 284 6.61 -11.34 10.47
N THR A 285 5.49 -11.80 9.89
CA THR A 285 4.51 -10.91 9.25
C THR A 285 3.86 -9.94 10.24
N ILE A 286 3.55 -10.38 11.47
CA ILE A 286 2.96 -9.52 12.51
C ILE A 286 3.98 -8.47 12.94
N ALA A 287 5.22 -8.88 13.22
CA ALA A 287 6.29 -7.96 13.58
C ALA A 287 6.54 -6.92 12.46
N SER A 288 6.58 -7.36 11.20
CA SER A 288 6.74 -6.48 10.04
C SER A 288 5.62 -5.44 9.94
N ARG A 289 4.35 -5.81 10.19
CA ARG A 289 3.22 -4.89 10.14
C ARG A 289 3.31 -3.80 11.20
N PHE A 290 3.72 -4.11 12.42
CA PHE A 290 3.91 -3.11 13.46
C PHE A 290 5.14 -2.22 13.21
N THR A 291 6.26 -2.81 12.80
CA THR A 291 7.51 -2.06 12.55
C THR A 291 7.45 -1.19 11.28
N ALA A 292 6.50 -1.42 10.39
CA ALA A 292 6.23 -0.53 9.26
C ALA A 292 5.64 0.84 9.68
N ILE A 293 5.13 0.95 10.93
CA ILE A 293 4.56 2.19 11.45
C ILE A 293 5.68 3.05 12.07
N PRO A 294 5.87 4.30 11.61
CA PRO A 294 6.83 5.20 12.24
C PRO A 294 6.53 5.40 13.74
N GLY A 295 7.55 5.31 14.59
CA GLY A 295 7.37 5.42 16.04
C GLY A 295 7.11 4.09 16.75
N ALA A 296 7.06 2.97 16.07
CA ALA A 296 6.87 1.63 16.67
C ALA A 296 7.85 1.30 17.81
N SER A 297 9.06 1.88 17.79
CA SER A 297 10.06 1.70 18.86
C SER A 297 9.61 2.19 20.23
N GLN A 298 8.54 2.99 20.31
CA GLN A 298 7.98 3.44 21.58
C GLN A 298 7.27 2.31 22.35
N TYR A 299 6.74 1.29 21.66
CA TYR A 299 5.97 0.21 22.28
C TYR A 299 6.43 -1.19 21.88
N PHE A 300 7.00 -1.37 20.69
CA PHE A 300 7.38 -2.69 20.17
C PHE A 300 8.73 -3.14 20.71
N MET A 301 8.74 -4.12 21.62
CA MET A 301 9.94 -4.54 22.34
C MET A 301 10.71 -5.64 21.62
N ALA A 302 10.00 -6.64 21.10
CA ALA A 302 10.62 -7.79 20.42
C ALA A 302 9.62 -8.51 19.51
N GLY A 303 10.13 -9.08 18.41
CA GLY A 303 9.47 -10.08 17.59
C GLY A 303 10.36 -11.33 17.50
N VAL A 304 9.87 -12.47 17.97
CA VAL A 304 10.59 -13.74 17.95
C VAL A 304 9.96 -14.68 16.94
N VAL A 305 10.70 -15.06 15.91
CA VAL A 305 10.26 -16.07 14.93
C VAL A 305 10.81 -17.43 15.39
N SER A 306 10.03 -18.15 16.21
CA SER A 306 10.36 -19.49 16.72
C SER A 306 9.79 -20.57 15.79
N TYR A 307 10.49 -20.85 14.68
CA TYR A 307 9.96 -21.69 13.61
C TYR A 307 10.08 -23.19 13.90
N SER A 308 11.18 -23.62 14.52
CA SER A 308 11.38 -25.02 14.95
C SER A 308 10.82 -25.26 16.35
N ASN A 309 10.68 -26.55 16.73
CA ASN A 309 10.26 -26.93 18.08
C ASN A 309 11.34 -26.55 19.11
N GLU A 310 12.59 -26.76 18.76
CA GLU A 310 13.75 -26.42 19.61
C GLU A 310 13.75 -24.92 19.91
N SER A 311 13.54 -24.05 18.88
CA SER A 311 13.51 -22.60 19.10
C SER A 311 12.33 -22.15 19.96
N LYS A 312 11.20 -22.87 19.96
CA LYS A 312 10.09 -22.60 20.88
C LYS A 312 10.50 -22.90 22.34
N CYS A 313 11.21 -23.97 22.54
CA CYS A 313 11.70 -24.33 23.88
C CYS A 313 12.79 -23.36 24.33
N ASP A 314 13.82 -23.17 23.52
CA ASP A 314 15.04 -22.44 23.93
C ASP A 314 14.79 -20.94 24.10
N LEU A 315 13.99 -20.33 23.24
CA LEU A 315 13.78 -18.89 23.23
C LEU A 315 12.55 -18.46 24.05
N LEU A 316 11.53 -19.30 24.11
CA LEU A 316 10.23 -18.93 24.69
C LEU A 316 9.85 -19.77 25.90
N GLY A 317 10.65 -20.77 26.25
CA GLY A 317 10.41 -21.66 27.40
C GLY A 317 9.21 -22.59 27.24
N VAL A 318 8.83 -22.91 25.98
CA VAL A 318 7.74 -23.87 25.73
C VAL A 318 8.17 -25.25 26.18
N SER A 319 7.28 -25.97 26.92
CA SER A 319 7.56 -27.32 27.42
C SER A 319 7.73 -28.31 26.26
N PRO A 320 8.88 -29.03 26.20
CA PRO A 320 9.08 -30.11 25.24
C PRO A 320 8.01 -31.20 25.37
N GLU A 321 7.57 -31.52 26.60
CA GLU A 321 6.55 -32.51 26.89
C GLU A 321 5.21 -32.14 26.31
N ASP A 322 4.85 -30.83 26.31
CA ASP A 322 3.62 -30.34 25.73
C ASP A 322 3.67 -30.38 24.21
N ILE A 323 4.84 -30.11 23.61
CA ILE A 323 5.03 -30.26 22.17
C ILE A 323 4.91 -31.74 21.78
N GLU A 324 5.46 -32.66 22.51
CA GLU A 324 5.36 -34.09 22.25
C GLU A 324 3.92 -34.59 22.40
N ARG A 325 3.21 -34.15 23.43
CA ARG A 325 1.86 -34.61 23.76
C ARG A 325 0.79 -34.03 22.90
N TYR A 326 0.82 -32.73 22.61
CA TYR A 326 -0.25 -31.99 21.93
C TYR A 326 0.13 -31.53 20.53
N GLY A 327 1.42 -31.64 20.18
CA GLY A 327 2.00 -31.09 18.94
C GLY A 327 2.26 -29.59 19.03
N ALA A 328 3.16 -29.11 18.19
CA ALA A 328 3.50 -27.67 18.12
C ALA A 328 2.32 -26.76 17.77
N VAL A 329 1.32 -27.29 17.07
CA VAL A 329 0.08 -26.59 16.73
C VAL A 329 -1.01 -26.99 17.71
N SER A 330 -1.03 -26.33 18.86
CA SER A 330 -1.95 -26.60 19.96
C SER A 330 -2.19 -25.36 20.81
N GLU A 331 -3.26 -25.37 21.58
CA GLU A 331 -3.62 -24.31 22.52
C GLU A 331 -2.50 -24.10 23.56
N SER A 332 -2.04 -25.17 24.19
CA SER A 332 -0.98 -25.15 25.23
C SER A 332 0.29 -24.47 24.68
N VAL A 333 0.75 -24.87 23.50
CA VAL A 333 1.96 -24.30 22.89
C VAL A 333 1.76 -22.83 22.52
N ALA A 334 0.59 -22.44 21.97
CA ALA A 334 0.31 -21.05 21.65
C ALA A 334 0.32 -20.14 22.89
N LEU A 335 -0.30 -20.59 23.99
CA LEU A 335 -0.31 -19.87 25.27
C LEU A 335 1.12 -19.70 25.81
N GLN A 336 1.89 -20.78 25.86
CA GLN A 336 3.28 -20.75 26.35
C GLN A 336 4.16 -19.84 25.47
N MET A 337 3.98 -19.84 24.14
CA MET A 337 4.69 -18.92 23.26
C MET A 337 4.38 -17.45 23.58
N ALA A 338 3.11 -17.12 23.82
CA ALA A 338 2.70 -15.75 24.14
C ALA A 338 3.25 -15.31 25.53
N GLU A 339 3.13 -16.17 26.53
CA GLU A 339 3.65 -15.90 27.88
C GLU A 339 5.18 -15.82 27.88
N GLY A 340 5.85 -16.73 27.17
CA GLY A 340 7.30 -16.75 27.04
C GLY A 340 7.86 -15.48 26.42
N VAL A 341 7.32 -15.03 25.28
CA VAL A 341 7.81 -13.81 24.64
C VAL A 341 7.49 -12.57 25.47
N ARG A 342 6.33 -12.53 26.14
CA ARG A 342 5.97 -11.46 27.08
C ARG A 342 6.99 -11.34 28.20
N HIS A 343 7.39 -12.45 28.78
CA HIS A 343 8.36 -12.53 29.89
C HIS A 343 9.76 -12.10 29.40
N VAL A 344 10.24 -12.69 28.31
CA VAL A 344 11.58 -12.42 27.75
C VAL A 344 11.74 -10.95 27.36
N ALA A 345 10.74 -10.39 26.72
CA ALA A 345 10.74 -9.01 26.26
C ALA A 345 10.34 -8.00 27.35
N LYS A 346 9.91 -8.46 28.55
CA LYS A 346 9.35 -7.60 29.60
C LYS A 346 8.25 -6.69 29.09
N ALA A 347 7.37 -7.22 28.24
CA ALA A 347 6.25 -6.50 27.65
C ALA A 347 4.99 -6.62 28.51
N ASP A 348 4.07 -5.66 28.39
CA ASP A 348 2.77 -5.69 29.05
C ASP A 348 1.82 -6.66 28.34
N TYR A 349 1.85 -6.65 27.02
CA TYR A 349 1.06 -7.50 26.15
C TYR A 349 1.94 -8.29 25.21
N ALA A 350 1.52 -9.51 24.89
CA ALA A 350 2.15 -10.29 23.84
C ALA A 350 1.12 -11.08 23.05
N ILE A 351 1.36 -11.26 21.76
CA ILE A 351 0.59 -12.16 20.90
C ILE A 351 1.49 -13.23 20.30
N ALA A 352 0.92 -14.42 20.10
CA ALA A 352 1.62 -15.53 19.49
C ALA A 352 0.79 -16.25 18.44
N THR A 353 1.46 -16.85 17.46
CA THR A 353 0.83 -17.66 16.41
C THR A 353 1.61 -18.96 16.21
N THR A 354 0.88 -20.08 16.16
CA THR A 354 1.39 -21.39 15.73
C THR A 354 0.36 -22.08 14.86
N GLY A 355 0.75 -22.67 13.73
CA GLY A 355 -0.21 -23.22 12.81
C GLY A 355 0.39 -23.96 11.62
N ILE A 356 -0.48 -24.50 10.79
CA ILE A 356 -0.17 -25.27 9.58
C ILE A 356 -0.53 -24.41 8.35
N ALA A 357 0.48 -23.73 7.80
CA ALA A 357 0.30 -22.84 6.66
C ALA A 357 0.28 -23.58 5.30
N GLY A 358 0.62 -24.89 5.28
CA GLY A 358 0.60 -25.68 4.05
C GLY A 358 1.77 -25.37 3.09
N PRO A 359 1.79 -26.01 1.88
CA PRO A 359 0.75 -26.95 1.40
C PRO A 359 0.79 -28.34 2.06
N ALA A 360 1.88 -28.72 2.71
CA ALA A 360 2.05 -29.97 3.45
C ALA A 360 1.87 -29.79 4.97
N GLY A 361 1.88 -30.91 5.74
CA GLY A 361 1.89 -30.91 7.20
C GLY A 361 0.51 -30.94 7.87
N GLY A 362 -0.59 -30.97 7.10
CA GLY A 362 -1.93 -31.16 7.64
C GLY A 362 -2.27 -32.63 7.92
N SER A 363 -3.16 -32.86 8.89
CA SER A 363 -3.79 -34.15 9.19
C SER A 363 -5.31 -34.01 9.15
N ALA A 364 -6.04 -35.14 9.30
CA ALA A 364 -7.51 -35.10 9.40
C ALA A 364 -7.98 -34.29 10.64
N GLU A 365 -7.25 -34.34 11.73
CA GLU A 365 -7.56 -33.63 12.97
C GLU A 365 -7.12 -32.16 12.94
N LYS A 366 -6.01 -31.89 12.27
CA LYS A 366 -5.41 -30.55 12.13
C LYS A 366 -5.13 -30.27 10.64
N PRO A 367 -6.14 -29.94 9.85
CA PRO A 367 -5.95 -29.68 8.42
C PRO A 367 -5.09 -28.44 8.17
N VAL A 368 -4.59 -28.29 6.92
CA VAL A 368 -3.97 -27.05 6.47
C VAL A 368 -4.94 -25.88 6.73
N GLY A 369 -4.42 -24.78 7.23
CA GLY A 369 -5.19 -23.62 7.66
C GLY A 369 -5.48 -23.59 9.17
N THR A 370 -5.25 -24.66 9.90
CA THR A 370 -5.38 -24.67 11.38
C THR A 370 -4.33 -23.77 11.99
N VAL A 371 -4.74 -22.68 12.65
CA VAL A 371 -3.85 -21.74 13.33
C VAL A 371 -4.41 -21.45 14.72
N TRP A 372 -3.56 -21.61 15.73
CA TRP A 372 -3.75 -21.14 17.08
C TRP A 372 -3.10 -19.76 17.24
N MET A 373 -3.87 -18.84 17.80
CA MET A 373 -3.45 -17.50 18.17
C MET A 373 -3.65 -17.31 19.65
N ALA A 374 -2.65 -16.80 20.34
CA ALA A 374 -2.73 -16.53 21.77
C ALA A 374 -2.38 -15.07 22.07
N ILE A 375 -2.97 -14.57 23.15
CA ILE A 375 -2.62 -13.28 23.74
C ILE A 375 -2.28 -13.50 25.22
N ALA A 376 -1.20 -12.89 25.66
CA ALA A 376 -0.82 -12.79 27.05
C ALA A 376 -0.93 -11.33 27.51
N THR A 377 -1.58 -11.12 28.63
CA THR A 377 -1.89 -9.79 29.23
C THR A 377 -1.43 -9.78 30.69
N PRO A 378 -1.44 -8.61 31.36
CA PRO A 378 -1.18 -8.55 32.80
C PRO A 378 -2.20 -9.35 33.65
N SER A 379 -3.42 -9.55 33.13
CA SER A 379 -4.52 -10.23 33.85
C SER A 379 -4.66 -11.73 33.52
N GLY A 380 -3.89 -12.25 32.56
CA GLY A 380 -3.93 -13.65 32.14
C GLY A 380 -3.77 -13.83 30.65
N SER A 381 -3.87 -15.08 30.20
CA SER A 381 -3.65 -15.46 28.81
C SER A 381 -4.84 -16.23 28.26
N ARG A 382 -5.09 -16.09 26.97
CA ARG A 382 -6.13 -16.86 26.24
C ARG A 382 -5.67 -17.19 24.83
N ALA A 383 -6.17 -18.28 24.28
CA ALA A 383 -5.92 -18.67 22.91
C ALA A 383 -7.22 -18.95 22.14
N VAL A 384 -7.15 -18.81 20.84
CA VAL A 384 -8.25 -19.08 19.91
C VAL A 384 -7.70 -19.81 18.71
N MET A 385 -8.40 -20.87 18.30
CA MET A 385 -8.11 -21.58 17.05
C MET A 385 -9.01 -21.10 15.94
N ARG A 386 -8.45 -20.85 14.75
CA ARG A 386 -9.22 -20.58 13.54
C ARG A 386 -8.67 -21.36 12.35
N ASN A 387 -9.56 -21.73 11.43
CA ASN A 387 -9.15 -22.12 10.10
C ASN A 387 -8.98 -20.86 9.24
N SER A 388 -7.75 -20.61 8.78
CA SER A 388 -7.38 -19.40 8.07
C SER A 388 -7.37 -19.56 6.54
N GLY A 389 -7.84 -20.69 6.01
CA GLY A 389 -7.95 -20.96 4.58
C GLY A 389 -7.10 -22.14 4.10
N THR A 390 -6.84 -22.23 2.81
CA THR A 390 -6.12 -23.35 2.16
C THR A 390 -4.84 -22.92 1.45
N ASP A 391 -4.73 -21.67 1.05
CA ASP A 391 -3.53 -21.09 0.45
C ASP A 391 -2.58 -20.53 1.51
N ARG A 392 -1.28 -20.83 1.36
CA ARG A 392 -0.26 -20.46 2.34
C ARG A 392 -0.19 -18.95 2.58
N SER A 393 -0.22 -18.14 1.56
CA SER A 393 -0.11 -16.68 1.68
C SER A 393 -1.37 -16.10 2.32
N GLN A 394 -2.54 -16.63 1.99
CA GLN A 394 -3.80 -16.26 2.63
C GLN A 394 -3.83 -16.65 4.11
N ILE A 395 -3.36 -17.86 4.44
CA ILE A 395 -3.30 -18.33 5.84
C ILE A 395 -2.42 -17.40 6.68
N ILE A 396 -1.21 -17.09 6.19
CA ILE A 396 -0.28 -16.19 6.87
C ILE A 396 -0.93 -14.81 7.10
N ASN A 397 -1.50 -14.24 6.04
CA ASN A 397 -2.10 -12.90 6.11
C ASN A 397 -3.32 -12.84 7.04
N ARG A 398 -4.21 -13.83 6.97
CA ARG A 398 -5.41 -13.91 7.81
C ARG A 398 -5.08 -14.18 9.27
N ALA A 399 -4.18 -15.12 9.54
CA ALA A 399 -3.75 -15.43 10.90
C ALA A 399 -3.09 -14.21 11.56
N SER A 400 -2.24 -13.48 10.82
CA SER A 400 -1.63 -12.25 11.30
C SER A 400 -2.69 -11.18 11.61
N ALA A 401 -3.66 -10.98 10.71
CA ALA A 401 -4.75 -10.03 10.93
C ALA A 401 -5.58 -10.38 12.16
N TYR A 402 -5.99 -11.64 12.31
CA TYR A 402 -6.77 -12.10 13.47
C TYR A 402 -6.02 -11.95 14.80
N ALA A 403 -4.71 -12.22 14.81
CA ALA A 403 -3.90 -12.05 16.03
C ALA A 403 -3.81 -10.56 16.44
N ILE A 404 -3.64 -9.66 15.48
CA ILE A 404 -3.62 -8.21 15.71
C ILE A 404 -5.00 -7.71 16.16
N GLU A 405 -6.07 -8.20 15.54
CA GLU A 405 -7.44 -7.90 15.95
C GLU A 405 -7.73 -8.34 17.38
N MET A 406 -7.27 -9.54 17.77
CA MET A 406 -7.43 -10.05 19.12
C MET A 406 -6.74 -9.16 20.17
N LEU A 407 -5.58 -8.60 19.83
CA LEU A 407 -4.87 -7.60 20.65
C LEU A 407 -5.68 -6.31 20.76
N TYR A 408 -6.16 -5.78 19.64
CA TYR A 408 -6.99 -4.57 19.61
C TYR A 408 -8.26 -4.69 20.48
N GLU A 409 -8.98 -5.83 20.35
CA GLU A 409 -10.15 -6.10 21.20
C GLU A 409 -9.79 -6.12 22.68
N GLU A 410 -8.66 -6.67 23.04
CA GLU A 410 -8.23 -6.76 24.44
C GLU A 410 -7.86 -5.37 25.00
N LEU A 411 -7.15 -4.59 24.21
CA LEU A 411 -6.80 -3.21 24.60
C LEU A 411 -8.05 -2.32 24.81
N ARG A 412 -9.09 -2.51 24.02
CA ARG A 412 -10.37 -1.76 24.19
C ARG A 412 -11.17 -2.14 25.43
N LYS A 413 -11.01 -3.34 25.99
CA LYS A 413 -11.70 -3.72 27.22
C LYS A 413 -11.26 -2.90 28.45
N GLY A 414 -10.06 -2.36 28.42
CA GLY A 414 -9.55 -1.49 29.47
C GLY A 414 -10.19 -0.09 29.51
N ASP A 415 -11.08 0.22 28.56
CA ASP A 415 -11.81 1.50 28.46
C ASP A 415 -13.20 1.45 29.11
N LYS A 416 -13.60 0.30 29.66
CA LYS A 416 -14.83 0.12 30.44
C LYS A 416 -14.46 -0.15 31.91
#